data_4b466ef384d2696d6982912d9d5b30b1
#
_entry.id   4b466ef384d2696d6982912d9d5b30b1
#
_cell.length_a   1.000
_cell.length_b   1.000
_cell.length_c   1.000
_cell.angle_alpha   90.00
_cell.angle_beta   90.00
_cell.angle_gamma   90.00
#
_symmetry.space_group_name_H-M   'P 1'
#
loop_
_entity.id
_entity.type
_entity.pdbx_description
1 polymer ?
#
loop_
_entity_poly.entity_id
_entity_poly.type
_entity_poly.pdbx_seq_one_letter_code
_entity_poly.pdbx_strand_id
1 'polypeptide(L)'
;DVVTTGECRIVHKDFCDILLCTKAYFEEKEVGFYKKMQHTGYLRHLLVRRAVKTGEILLDLITTTQIGVEEEKELLAGWLERLLALPLEGKMAGILHTKNDSLADAVKDEGTEVLYGKDYFFEELLGLKFRISPFSFFQTNSLGAEVLYEKTREYVGETKGKVVFDLYSGTGTIAQILAPVAEKVVGVEIVK
;
A
#
# COMPACT_ATOMS: atom_id res chain seq x y z
N ASP A 1 -6.58 -0.97 24.54
CA ASP A 1 -6.74 0.47 24.28
C ASP A 1 -6.03 0.83 22.98
N VAL A 2 -6.62 1.71 22.18
CA VAL A 2 -6.00 2.25 20.96
C VAL A 2 -5.23 3.51 21.32
N VAL A 3 -3.96 3.59 20.96
CA VAL A 3 -3.12 4.75 21.20
C VAL A 3 -2.98 5.54 19.91
N THR A 4 -3.28 6.84 19.95
CA THR A 4 -3.05 7.73 18.81
C THR A 4 -1.57 8.05 18.68
N THR A 5 -0.96 7.67 17.56
CA THR A 5 0.45 7.93 17.25
C THR A 5 0.55 9.02 16.17
N GLY A 6 0.38 10.29 16.58
CA GLY A 6 0.49 11.42 15.65
C GLY A 6 1.92 11.77 15.23
N GLU A 7 2.93 11.24 15.94
CA GLU A 7 4.35 11.52 15.71
C GLU A 7 5.16 10.22 15.64
N CYS A 8 4.97 9.45 14.58
CA CYS A 8 5.76 8.26 14.34
C CYS A 8 7.09 8.64 13.67
N ARG A 9 8.24 8.29 14.28
CA ARG A 9 9.58 8.63 13.77
C ARG A 9 10.17 7.60 12.79
N ILE A 10 9.50 6.46 12.63
CA ILE A 10 9.97 5.39 11.71
C ILE A 10 9.30 5.45 10.33
N VAL A 11 8.29 6.31 10.17
CA VAL A 11 7.63 6.55 8.88
C VAL A 11 7.88 7.99 8.41
N HIS A 12 7.72 8.22 7.12
CA HIS A 12 7.81 9.57 6.57
C HIS A 12 6.67 10.46 7.10
N LYS A 13 6.92 11.76 7.21
CA LYS A 13 5.95 12.75 7.73
C LYS A 13 4.60 12.69 6.99
N ASP A 14 4.60 12.46 5.69
CA ASP A 14 3.37 12.34 4.89
C ASP A 14 2.38 11.33 5.46
N PHE A 15 2.87 10.20 6.03
CA PHE A 15 2.00 9.20 6.68
C PHE A 15 1.27 9.77 7.89
N CYS A 16 1.97 10.55 8.70
CA CYS A 16 1.39 11.19 9.88
C CYS A 16 0.35 12.25 9.47
N ASP A 17 0.67 13.09 8.50
CA ASP A 17 -0.22 14.14 8.00
C ASP A 17 -1.51 13.56 7.41
N ILE A 18 -1.40 12.50 6.61
CA ILE A 18 -2.53 11.78 6.03
C ILE A 18 -3.40 11.14 7.13
N LEU A 19 -2.77 10.46 8.10
CA LEU A 19 -3.47 9.82 9.21
C LEU A 19 -4.24 10.85 10.04
N LEU A 20 -3.59 11.94 10.44
CA LEU A 20 -4.20 12.99 11.25
C LEU A 20 -5.33 13.71 10.51
N CYS A 21 -5.15 14.00 9.23
CA CYS A 21 -6.20 14.59 8.39
C CYS A 21 -7.42 13.66 8.28
N THR A 22 -7.18 12.39 7.97
CA THR A 22 -8.25 11.38 7.86
C THR A 22 -9.01 11.24 9.17
N LYS A 23 -8.27 11.08 10.28
CA LYS A 23 -8.86 10.96 11.62
C LYS A 23 -9.73 12.17 11.96
N ALA A 24 -9.18 13.39 11.83
CA ALA A 24 -9.89 14.61 12.15
C ALA A 24 -11.16 14.79 11.30
N TYR A 25 -11.09 14.46 10.01
CA TYR A 25 -12.23 14.54 9.12
C TYR A 25 -13.39 13.65 9.56
N PHE A 26 -13.14 12.36 9.81
CA PHE A 26 -14.18 11.42 10.18
C PHE A 26 -14.68 11.61 11.62
N GLU A 27 -13.85 12.12 12.54
CA GLU A 27 -14.29 12.53 13.89
C GLU A 27 -15.24 13.73 13.80
N GLU A 28 -14.98 14.72 12.96
CA GLU A 28 -15.87 15.87 12.69
C GLU A 28 -17.22 15.44 12.10
N LYS A 29 -17.24 14.37 11.33
CA LYS A 29 -18.44 13.78 10.75
C LYS A 29 -19.13 12.76 11.66
N GLU A 30 -18.61 12.56 12.87
CA GLU A 30 -19.12 11.59 13.85
C GLU A 30 -19.18 10.14 13.33
N VAL A 31 -18.32 9.80 12.37
CA VAL A 31 -18.27 8.47 11.76
C VAL A 31 -17.46 7.51 12.62
N GLY A 32 -18.08 6.40 13.01
CA GLY A 32 -17.52 5.46 13.97
C GLY A 32 -16.50 4.49 13.37
N PHE A 33 -15.48 4.15 14.19
CA PHE A 33 -14.55 3.06 13.90
C PHE A 33 -15.21 1.69 14.08
N TYR A 34 -14.82 0.74 13.24
CA TYR A 34 -15.31 -0.64 13.31
C TYR A 34 -14.90 -1.32 14.62
N LYS A 35 -15.88 -1.84 15.33
CA LYS A 35 -15.73 -2.56 16.59
C LYS A 35 -15.76 -4.05 16.33
N LYS A 36 -14.61 -4.72 16.36
CA LYS A 36 -14.45 -6.14 16.02
C LYS A 36 -15.39 -7.08 16.77
N MET A 37 -15.63 -6.83 18.06
CA MET A 37 -16.48 -7.69 18.89
C MET A 37 -17.97 -7.51 18.63
N GLN A 38 -18.38 -6.35 18.13
CA GLN A 38 -19.78 -6.00 17.87
C GLN A 38 -20.12 -6.05 16.38
N HIS A 39 -19.11 -6.15 15.53
CA HIS A 39 -19.22 -6.11 14.07
C HIS A 39 -19.97 -4.87 13.55
N THR A 40 -19.77 -3.72 14.24
CA THR A 40 -20.43 -2.45 13.92
C THR A 40 -19.41 -1.33 13.76
N GLY A 41 -19.71 -0.37 12.87
CA GLY A 41 -18.89 0.80 12.57
C GLY A 41 -18.41 0.77 11.12
N TYR A 42 -18.06 1.93 10.61
CA TYR A 42 -17.74 2.13 9.20
C TYR A 42 -16.25 1.99 8.90
N LEU A 43 -15.39 2.71 9.62
CA LEU A 43 -13.96 2.81 9.35
C LEU A 43 -13.20 1.57 9.84
N ARG A 44 -12.55 0.85 8.93
CA ARG A 44 -11.76 -0.36 9.27
C ARG A 44 -10.27 -0.14 9.25
N HIS A 45 -9.73 0.23 8.10
CA HIS A 45 -8.29 0.43 7.92
C HIS A 45 -8.02 1.64 7.02
N LEU A 46 -6.88 2.28 7.21
CA LEU A 46 -6.29 3.22 6.28
C LEU A 46 -4.93 2.65 5.86
N LEU A 47 -4.85 2.18 4.62
CA LEU A 47 -3.60 1.74 4.03
C LEU A 47 -2.92 2.94 3.35
N VAL A 48 -1.68 3.22 3.75
CA VAL A 48 -0.84 4.25 3.13
C VAL A 48 0.42 3.60 2.62
N ARG A 49 0.72 3.79 1.36
CA ARG A 49 1.97 3.34 0.73
C ARG A 49 2.67 4.54 0.10
N ARG A 50 3.98 4.64 0.32
CA ARG A 50 4.79 5.72 -0.24
C ARG A 50 6.09 5.16 -0.79
N ALA A 51 6.37 5.48 -2.03
CA ALA A 51 7.64 5.20 -2.66
C ALA A 51 8.74 6.11 -2.09
N VAL A 52 9.90 5.55 -1.87
CA VAL A 52 11.05 6.31 -1.36
C VAL A 52 11.70 7.12 -2.47
N LYS A 53 11.94 6.52 -3.65
CA LYS A 53 12.65 7.17 -4.75
C LYS A 53 11.74 8.01 -5.66
N THR A 54 10.55 7.53 -5.98
CA THR A 54 9.62 8.29 -6.83
C THR A 54 8.81 9.31 -6.06
N GLY A 55 8.68 9.14 -4.74
CA GLY A 55 7.84 9.98 -3.88
C GLY A 55 6.33 9.78 -4.12
N GLU A 56 5.92 8.80 -4.94
CA GLU A 56 4.51 8.52 -5.20
C GLU A 56 3.83 7.93 -3.96
N ILE A 57 2.59 8.38 -3.70
CA ILE A 57 1.77 7.97 -2.56
C ILE A 57 0.49 7.33 -3.07
N LEU A 58 0.16 6.16 -2.53
CA LEU A 58 -1.09 5.47 -2.76
C LEU A 58 -1.82 5.28 -1.44
N LEU A 59 -3.10 5.66 -1.41
CA LEU A 59 -3.98 5.50 -0.28
C LEU A 59 -5.10 4.52 -0.60
N ASP A 60 -5.52 3.74 0.39
CA ASP A 60 -6.75 2.96 0.33
C ASP A 60 -7.48 3.04 1.68
N LEU A 61 -8.69 3.59 1.66
CA LEU A 61 -9.58 3.59 2.80
C LEU A 61 -10.44 2.35 2.75
N ILE A 62 -10.30 1.49 3.75
CA ILE A 62 -11.08 0.26 3.87
C ILE A 62 -12.21 0.48 4.86
N THR A 63 -13.44 0.23 4.41
CA THR A 63 -14.65 0.46 5.21
C THR A 63 -15.59 -0.75 5.17
N THR A 64 -16.61 -0.73 6.04
CA THR A 64 -17.79 -1.61 5.88
C THR A 64 -18.82 -0.97 4.96
N THR A 65 -19.87 -1.71 4.62
CA THR A 65 -21.04 -1.19 3.88
C THR A 65 -22.16 -0.68 4.79
N GLN A 66 -21.88 -0.37 6.08
CA GLN A 66 -22.90 -0.07 7.12
C GLN A 66 -23.45 1.36 7.08
N ILE A 67 -23.16 2.16 6.07
CA ILE A 67 -23.78 3.47 5.85
C ILE A 67 -24.48 3.51 4.48
N GLY A 68 -25.39 4.47 4.30
CA GLY A 68 -26.13 4.62 3.05
C GLY A 68 -25.24 5.06 1.88
N VAL A 69 -25.58 4.63 0.67
CA VAL A 69 -24.76 4.89 -0.54
C VAL A 69 -24.57 6.39 -0.79
N GLU A 70 -25.60 7.20 -0.65
CA GLU A 70 -25.50 8.66 -0.90
C GLU A 70 -24.71 9.35 0.22
N GLU A 71 -24.87 8.91 1.47
CA GLU A 71 -24.09 9.39 2.61
C GLU A 71 -22.61 9.05 2.44
N GLU A 72 -22.29 7.81 2.02
CA GLU A 72 -20.93 7.37 1.71
C GLU A 72 -20.27 8.25 0.64
N LYS A 73 -21.01 8.54 -0.42
CA LYS A 73 -20.53 9.39 -1.51
C LYS A 73 -20.15 10.79 -1.04
N GLU A 74 -21.00 11.41 -0.23
CA GLU A 74 -20.72 12.75 0.31
C GLU A 74 -19.52 12.73 1.26
N LEU A 75 -19.43 11.71 2.12
CA LEU A 75 -18.31 11.53 3.03
C LEU A 75 -17.00 11.35 2.28
N LEU A 76 -16.96 10.48 1.27
CA LEU A 76 -15.75 10.22 0.50
C LEU A 76 -15.32 11.43 -0.33
N ALA A 77 -16.27 12.18 -0.89
CA ALA A 77 -15.97 13.40 -1.65
C ALA A 77 -15.31 14.47 -0.76
N GLY A 78 -15.86 14.72 0.42
CA GLY A 78 -15.27 15.70 1.35
C GLY A 78 -13.93 15.25 1.93
N TRP A 79 -13.75 13.95 2.19
CA TRP A 79 -12.47 13.39 2.60
C TRP A 79 -11.40 13.55 1.51
N LEU A 80 -11.75 13.22 0.27
CA LEU A 80 -10.90 13.37 -0.89
C LEU A 80 -10.42 14.81 -1.07
N GLU A 81 -11.32 15.79 -0.98
CA GLU A 81 -11.00 17.21 -1.07
C GLU A 81 -9.96 17.63 -0.01
N ARG A 82 -10.16 17.21 1.25
CA ARG A 82 -9.20 17.52 2.33
C ARG A 82 -7.83 16.88 2.11
N LEU A 83 -7.79 15.63 1.66
CA LEU A 83 -6.53 14.94 1.38
C LEU A 83 -5.74 15.61 0.26
N LEU A 84 -6.42 15.99 -0.82
CA LEU A 84 -5.77 16.65 -1.96
C LEU A 84 -5.28 18.07 -1.64
N ALA A 85 -5.80 18.70 -0.59
CA ALA A 85 -5.34 20.00 -0.10
C ALA A 85 -4.14 19.90 0.85
N LEU A 86 -3.71 18.70 1.28
CA LEU A 86 -2.56 18.56 2.16
C LEU A 86 -1.25 18.94 1.47
N PRO A 87 -0.38 19.69 2.15
CA PRO A 87 0.94 20.05 1.64
C PRO A 87 1.93 18.88 1.85
N LEU A 88 1.69 17.76 1.16
CA LEU A 88 2.55 16.59 1.22
C LEU A 88 3.86 16.81 0.46
N GLU A 89 4.94 16.23 0.94
CA GLU A 89 6.22 16.21 0.22
C GLU A 89 6.17 15.24 -0.98
N GLY A 90 5.46 14.12 -0.82
CA GLY A 90 5.23 13.15 -1.88
C GLY A 90 4.10 13.57 -2.83
N LYS A 91 3.98 12.84 -3.93
CA LYS A 91 2.96 13.07 -4.95
C LYS A 91 1.85 12.03 -4.84
N MET A 92 0.62 12.47 -4.66
CA MET A 92 -0.54 11.58 -4.67
C MET A 92 -0.69 10.91 -6.05
N ALA A 93 -0.47 9.60 -6.09
CA ALA A 93 -0.63 8.78 -7.30
C ALA A 93 -2.05 8.23 -7.41
N GLY A 94 -2.66 7.87 -6.27
CA GLY A 94 -4.02 7.39 -6.22
C GLY A 94 -4.61 7.39 -4.82
N ILE A 95 -5.93 7.50 -4.76
CA ILE A 95 -6.75 7.35 -3.57
C ILE A 95 -7.87 6.38 -3.90
N LEU A 96 -7.96 5.31 -3.14
CA LEU A 96 -8.88 4.21 -3.33
C LEU A 96 -9.83 4.09 -2.15
N HIS A 97 -10.95 3.43 -2.41
CA HIS A 97 -11.90 3.01 -1.40
C HIS A 97 -12.23 1.54 -1.60
N THR A 98 -11.94 0.72 -0.59
CA THR A 98 -12.20 -0.72 -0.61
C THR A 98 -13.28 -1.09 0.39
N LYS A 99 -14.29 -1.82 -0.05
CA LYS A 99 -15.32 -2.39 0.82
C LYS A 99 -14.85 -3.73 1.38
N ASN A 100 -15.08 -3.94 2.66
CA ASN A 100 -14.70 -5.16 3.36
C ASN A 100 -15.65 -5.41 4.54
N ASP A 101 -16.59 -6.31 4.37
CA ASP A 101 -17.53 -6.76 5.40
C ASP A 101 -17.12 -8.08 6.07
N SER A 102 -15.93 -8.62 5.74
CA SER A 102 -15.48 -9.87 6.32
C SER A 102 -15.36 -9.77 7.85
N LEU A 103 -15.75 -10.83 8.55
CA LEU A 103 -15.61 -10.91 10.01
C LEU A 103 -14.14 -11.06 10.44
N ALA A 104 -13.31 -11.60 9.54
CA ALA A 104 -11.88 -11.71 9.79
C ALA A 104 -11.19 -10.33 9.74
N ASP A 105 -10.12 -10.19 10.51
CA ASP A 105 -9.29 -8.98 10.54
C ASP A 105 -8.33 -8.88 9.35
N ALA A 106 -8.65 -9.55 8.26
CA ALA A 106 -7.88 -9.50 7.02
C ALA A 106 -8.51 -8.47 6.07
N VAL A 107 -7.67 -7.65 5.46
CA VAL A 107 -8.12 -6.80 4.37
C VAL A 107 -8.36 -7.70 3.16
N LYS A 108 -9.62 -7.83 2.78
CA LYS A 108 -10.04 -8.52 1.55
C LYS A 108 -10.61 -7.48 0.60
N ASP A 109 -10.27 -7.62 -0.65
CA ASP A 109 -10.87 -6.83 -1.71
C ASP A 109 -12.24 -7.43 -2.05
N GLU A 110 -13.30 -6.82 -1.51
CA GLU A 110 -14.70 -7.13 -1.83
C GLU A 110 -15.30 -6.08 -2.77
N GLY A 111 -14.46 -5.23 -3.34
CA GLY A 111 -14.79 -4.19 -4.31
C GLY A 111 -14.00 -2.92 -4.03
N THR A 112 -13.03 -2.63 -4.89
CA THR A 112 -12.20 -1.43 -4.82
C THR A 112 -12.60 -0.43 -5.89
N GLU A 113 -12.86 0.80 -5.47
CA GLU A 113 -13.13 1.94 -6.34
C GLU A 113 -11.95 2.92 -6.33
N VAL A 114 -11.62 3.48 -7.49
CA VAL A 114 -10.61 4.54 -7.61
C VAL A 114 -11.30 5.88 -7.47
N LEU A 115 -11.08 6.56 -6.34
CA LEU A 115 -11.62 7.90 -6.10
C LEU A 115 -10.80 8.99 -6.78
N TYR A 116 -9.48 8.76 -6.91
CA TYR A 116 -8.56 9.69 -7.56
C TYR A 116 -7.36 8.97 -8.14
N GLY A 117 -6.92 9.41 -9.31
CA GLY A 117 -5.66 8.99 -9.93
C GLY A 117 -5.64 7.55 -10.42
N LYS A 118 -4.78 6.72 -9.86
CA LYS A 118 -4.50 5.35 -10.29
C LYS A 118 -4.66 4.35 -9.14
N ASP A 119 -4.85 3.08 -9.47
CA ASP A 119 -4.86 1.96 -8.53
C ASP A 119 -3.46 1.38 -8.24
N TYR A 120 -2.41 2.12 -8.60
CA TYR A 120 -1.01 1.72 -8.39
C TYR A 120 -0.10 2.93 -8.26
N PHE A 121 1.10 2.68 -7.73
CA PHE A 121 2.22 3.62 -7.75
C PHE A 121 3.49 2.93 -8.24
N PHE A 122 4.51 3.71 -8.53
CA PHE A 122 5.81 3.19 -8.91
C PHE A 122 6.86 3.41 -7.81
N GLU A 123 7.65 2.36 -7.54
CA GLU A 123 8.88 2.46 -6.77
C GLU A 123 10.05 2.02 -7.64
N GLU A 124 11.24 2.50 -7.31
CA GLU A 124 12.47 2.12 -7.97
C GLU A 124 13.42 1.41 -6.99
N LEU A 125 13.89 0.22 -7.36
CA LEU A 125 14.90 -0.53 -6.64
C LEU A 125 16.03 -0.94 -7.59
N LEU A 126 17.28 -0.61 -7.24
CA LEU A 126 18.48 -0.97 -8.03
C LEU A 126 18.36 -0.61 -9.52
N GLY A 127 17.73 0.54 -9.83
CA GLY A 127 17.51 1.01 -11.19
C GLY A 127 16.34 0.35 -11.94
N LEU A 128 15.63 -0.58 -11.31
CA LEU A 128 14.43 -1.22 -11.87
C LEU A 128 13.17 -0.55 -11.33
N LYS A 129 12.20 -0.30 -12.22
CA LYS A 129 10.93 0.34 -11.86
C LYS A 129 9.84 -0.70 -11.67
N PHE A 130 9.24 -0.73 -10.48
CA PHE A 130 8.20 -1.67 -10.08
C PHE A 130 6.84 -0.97 -10.00
N ARG A 131 5.83 -1.55 -10.64
CA ARG A 131 4.44 -1.16 -10.46
C ARG A 131 3.86 -1.91 -9.26
N ILE A 132 3.34 -1.18 -8.28
CA ILE A 132 2.88 -1.73 -7.00
C ILE A 132 1.41 -1.36 -6.81
N SER A 133 0.56 -2.38 -6.63
CA SER A 133 -0.86 -2.22 -6.29
C SER A 133 -1.07 -2.18 -4.76
N PRO A 134 -2.27 -1.81 -4.26
CA PRO A 134 -2.53 -1.71 -2.83
C PRO A 134 -2.20 -2.99 -2.06
N PHE A 135 -2.61 -4.14 -2.60
CA PHE A 135 -2.51 -5.44 -1.93
C PHE A 135 -1.30 -6.28 -2.36
N SER A 136 -0.49 -5.81 -3.32
CA SER A 136 0.74 -6.51 -3.70
C SER A 136 1.73 -6.49 -2.54
N PHE A 137 2.35 -7.65 -2.27
CA PHE A 137 3.48 -7.67 -1.37
C PHE A 137 4.66 -6.90 -2.00
N PHE A 138 5.20 -5.97 -1.26
CA PHE A 138 6.41 -5.24 -1.60
C PHE A 138 7.11 -4.81 -0.31
N GLN A 139 8.43 -4.88 -0.25
CA GLN A 139 9.19 -4.50 0.94
C GLN A 139 8.94 -3.03 1.29
N THR A 140 8.47 -2.79 2.52
CA THR A 140 8.11 -1.45 2.98
C THR A 140 9.31 -0.53 3.17
N ASN A 141 10.49 -1.11 3.48
CA ASN A 141 11.75 -0.39 3.56
C ASN A 141 12.54 -0.60 2.25
N SER A 142 12.31 0.25 1.26
CA SER A 142 12.94 0.16 -0.06
C SER A 142 14.47 0.21 -0.01
N LEU A 143 15.04 1.07 0.85
CA LEU A 143 16.51 1.17 1.00
C LEU A 143 17.11 -0.10 1.62
N GLY A 144 16.46 -0.65 2.63
CA GLY A 144 16.84 -1.93 3.22
C GLY A 144 16.68 -3.10 2.25
N ALA A 145 15.64 -3.04 1.41
CA ALA A 145 15.40 -4.03 0.37
C ALA A 145 16.52 -4.05 -0.69
N GLU A 146 17.01 -2.88 -1.12
CA GLU A 146 18.13 -2.79 -2.04
C GLU A 146 19.38 -3.50 -1.49
N VAL A 147 19.72 -3.24 -0.22
CA VAL A 147 20.86 -3.91 0.45
C VAL A 147 20.64 -5.42 0.52
N LEU A 148 19.44 -5.88 0.88
CA LEU A 148 19.11 -7.30 0.93
C LEU A 148 19.26 -7.97 -0.44
N TYR A 149 18.75 -7.33 -1.48
CA TYR A 149 18.76 -7.88 -2.83
C TYR A 149 20.16 -7.86 -3.46
N GLU A 150 20.99 -6.86 -3.17
CA GLU A 150 22.39 -6.86 -3.53
C GLU A 150 23.13 -8.03 -2.88
N LYS A 151 22.91 -8.28 -1.59
CA LYS A 151 23.50 -9.44 -0.90
C LYS A 151 23.00 -10.77 -1.47
N THR A 152 21.72 -10.85 -1.81
CA THR A 152 21.17 -12.03 -2.49
C THR A 152 21.90 -12.29 -3.82
N ARG A 153 22.10 -11.23 -4.61
CA ARG A 153 22.87 -11.33 -5.87
C ARG A 153 24.31 -11.76 -5.67
N GLU A 154 25.00 -11.23 -4.65
CA GLU A 154 26.35 -11.65 -4.28
C GLU A 154 26.42 -13.15 -3.91
N TYR A 155 25.46 -13.65 -3.11
CA TYR A 155 25.42 -15.06 -2.71
C TYR A 155 25.07 -16.02 -3.84
N VAL A 156 24.19 -15.61 -4.75
CA VAL A 156 23.90 -16.37 -5.98
C VAL A 156 25.15 -16.45 -6.86
N GLY A 157 25.97 -15.40 -6.85
CA GLY A 157 27.22 -15.32 -7.60
C GLY A 157 26.99 -15.26 -9.12
N GLU A 158 28.03 -15.59 -9.90
CA GLU A 158 27.92 -15.66 -11.35
C GLU A 158 27.28 -16.95 -11.80
N THR A 159 26.07 -16.84 -12.32
CA THR A 159 25.29 -17.97 -12.88
C THR A 159 25.08 -17.80 -14.38
N LYS A 160 26.06 -17.17 -15.07
CA LYS A 160 26.06 -17.07 -16.53
C LYS A 160 26.05 -18.48 -17.15
N GLY A 161 25.10 -18.71 -18.07
CA GLY A 161 24.86 -20.03 -18.63
C GLY A 161 24.02 -20.98 -17.75
N LYS A 162 23.36 -20.46 -16.68
CA LYS A 162 22.46 -21.23 -15.84
C LYS A 162 21.07 -20.60 -15.74
N VAL A 163 20.08 -21.46 -15.53
CA VAL A 163 18.71 -21.04 -15.24
C VAL A 163 18.54 -20.95 -13.72
N VAL A 164 18.05 -19.82 -13.24
CA VAL A 164 17.74 -19.58 -11.83
C VAL A 164 16.23 -19.60 -11.65
N PHE A 165 15.74 -20.27 -10.62
CA PHE A 165 14.33 -20.29 -10.26
C PHE A 165 14.10 -19.44 -9.01
N ASP A 166 13.16 -18.50 -9.11
CA ASP A 166 12.61 -17.72 -8.00
C ASP A 166 11.27 -18.34 -7.62
N LEU A 167 11.29 -19.18 -6.58
CA LEU A 167 10.09 -19.88 -6.11
C LEU A 167 9.33 -19.01 -5.12
N TYR A 168 8.01 -18.91 -5.28
CA TYR A 168 7.15 -17.97 -4.57
C TYR A 168 7.50 -16.51 -4.92
N SER A 169 7.61 -16.24 -6.21
CA SER A 169 8.19 -15.00 -6.74
C SER A 169 7.38 -13.72 -6.43
N GLY A 170 6.12 -13.85 -6.02
CA GLY A 170 5.25 -12.71 -5.72
C GLY A 170 5.21 -11.71 -6.89
N THR A 171 5.62 -10.48 -6.65
CA THR A 171 5.73 -9.43 -7.68
C THR A 171 6.90 -9.62 -8.65
N GLY A 172 7.68 -10.70 -8.52
CA GLY A 172 8.85 -10.99 -9.35
C GLY A 172 10.05 -10.09 -9.09
N THR A 173 10.10 -9.43 -7.94
CA THR A 173 11.17 -8.47 -7.60
C THR A 173 12.54 -9.14 -7.59
N ILE A 174 12.68 -10.30 -6.91
CA ILE A 174 13.95 -11.03 -6.84
C ILE A 174 14.34 -11.57 -8.21
N ALA A 175 13.39 -12.15 -8.94
CA ALA A 175 13.64 -12.65 -10.30
C ALA A 175 14.22 -11.58 -11.21
N GLN A 176 13.66 -10.37 -11.20
CA GLN A 176 14.13 -9.25 -12.02
C GLN A 176 15.52 -8.77 -11.59
N ILE A 177 15.79 -8.73 -10.28
CA ILE A 177 17.08 -8.29 -9.73
C ILE A 177 18.20 -9.30 -10.03
N LEU A 178 17.88 -10.60 -10.13
CA LEU A 178 18.82 -11.66 -10.47
C LEU A 178 19.05 -11.80 -11.99
N ALA A 179 18.17 -11.26 -12.83
CA ALA A 179 18.30 -11.37 -14.28
C ALA A 179 19.67 -10.96 -14.86
N PRO A 180 20.35 -9.90 -14.36
CA PRO A 180 21.67 -9.51 -14.89
C PRO A 180 22.81 -10.52 -14.64
N VAL A 181 22.67 -11.44 -13.68
CA VAL A 181 23.73 -12.40 -13.30
C VAL A 181 23.42 -13.84 -13.72
N ALA A 182 22.32 -14.08 -14.41
CA ALA A 182 21.90 -15.40 -14.89
C ALA A 182 21.66 -15.40 -16.40
N GLU A 183 21.68 -16.58 -17.04
CA GLU A 183 21.24 -16.70 -18.44
C GLU A 183 19.72 -16.50 -18.55
N LYS A 184 18.98 -17.07 -17.60
CA LYS A 184 17.51 -17.00 -17.53
C LYS A 184 17.07 -17.06 -16.08
N VAL A 185 16.09 -16.26 -15.72
CA VAL A 185 15.38 -16.39 -14.43
C VAL A 185 13.92 -16.73 -14.70
N VAL A 186 13.41 -17.68 -13.93
CA VAL A 186 12.01 -18.14 -13.99
C VAL A 186 11.37 -17.92 -12.63
N GLY A 187 10.41 -17.00 -12.57
CA GLY A 187 9.55 -16.81 -11.40
C GLY A 187 8.40 -17.82 -11.40
N VAL A 188 8.13 -18.39 -10.25
CA VAL A 188 6.99 -19.31 -10.03
C VAL A 188 6.13 -18.76 -8.90
N GLU A 189 4.88 -18.46 -9.21
CA GLU A 189 3.89 -17.92 -8.27
C GLU A 189 2.55 -18.64 -8.46
N ILE A 190 1.88 -18.96 -7.36
CA ILE A 190 0.57 -19.64 -7.37
C ILE A 190 -0.59 -18.65 -7.30
N VAL A 191 -0.37 -17.50 -6.69
CA VAL A 191 -1.39 -16.45 -6.57
C VAL A 191 -1.38 -15.61 -7.85
N LYS A 192 -2.57 -15.44 -8.44
CA LYS A 192 -2.75 -14.62 -9.66
C LYS A 192 -2.87 -13.15 -9.34
#